data_b377c7abef55231c35f1d99fbf83be07
#
_entry.id   b377c7abef55231c35f1d99fbf83be07
#
_cell.length_a   1.000
_cell.length_b   1.000
_cell.length_c   1.000
_cell.angle_alpha   90.00
_cell.angle_beta   90.00
_cell.angle_gamma   90.00
#
_symmetry.space_group_name_H-M   'P 1'
#
loop_
_entity.id
_entity.type
_entity.pdbx_description
1 polymer ?
#
loop_
_entity_poly.entity_id
_entity_poly.type
_entity_poly.pdbx_seq_one_letter_code
_entity_poly.pdbx_strand_id
1 'polypeptide(L)'
;MKNATNDAPVPLRAREILQEFGRTLWYLRGILAGLLVLFVLLTLGMHYFGGPVETVNRTPSPIGQTLYFCAITALTIGYGDVVPTTTFGRIDAILLGLIGLLITGLITAAAVRGVQEAARRSVAEG
;
A
#
# COMPACT_ATOMS: atom_id res chain seq x y z
N MET A 1 -41.99 10.49 28.66
CA MET A 1 -41.18 11.44 27.88
C MET A 1 -39.76 10.87 27.82
N LYS A 2 -39.41 10.21 26.72
CA LYS A 2 -38.04 9.78 26.48
C LYS A 2 -37.23 10.99 26.05
N ASN A 3 -36.26 11.37 26.85
CA ASN A 3 -35.26 12.37 26.50
C ASN A 3 -34.53 11.91 25.21
N ALA A 4 -34.77 12.64 24.14
CA ALA A 4 -33.90 12.62 22.99
C ALA A 4 -32.56 13.21 23.43
N THR A 5 -31.72 12.40 24.07
CA THR A 5 -30.36 12.76 24.42
C THR A 5 -29.55 12.80 23.13
N ASN A 6 -29.25 14.00 22.70
CA ASN A 6 -28.07 14.46 22.00
C ASN A 6 -27.17 13.33 21.43
N ASP A 7 -27.61 12.72 20.33
CA ASP A 7 -26.69 11.95 19.43
C ASP A 7 -25.90 12.94 18.55
N ALA A 8 -25.29 13.96 19.14
CA ALA A 8 -24.31 14.75 18.43
C ALA A 8 -23.09 13.86 18.21
N PRO A 9 -22.66 13.64 16.96
CA PRO A 9 -21.47 12.86 16.70
C PRO A 9 -20.29 13.50 17.42
N VAL A 10 -19.66 12.74 18.33
CA VAL A 10 -18.49 13.19 19.06
C VAL A 10 -17.39 13.50 18.03
N PRO A 11 -16.83 14.72 18.01
CA PRO A 11 -15.83 15.08 17.02
C PRO A 11 -14.57 14.24 17.26
N LEU A 12 -14.33 13.25 16.38
CA LEU A 12 -13.11 12.46 16.39
C LEU A 12 -11.93 13.39 16.13
N ARG A 13 -11.04 13.50 17.09
CA ARG A 13 -9.83 14.30 16.92
C ARG A 13 -8.90 13.58 15.95
N ALA A 14 -8.58 14.21 14.82
CA ALA A 14 -7.68 13.68 13.80
C ALA A 14 -6.36 13.15 14.40
N ARG A 15 -5.87 13.78 15.47
CA ARG A 15 -4.67 13.38 16.21
C ARG A 15 -4.79 11.98 16.84
N GLU A 16 -5.93 11.64 17.39
CA GLU A 16 -6.19 10.33 18.02
C GLU A 16 -6.23 9.23 16.97
N ILE A 17 -6.89 9.50 15.85
CA ILE A 17 -6.92 8.57 14.69
C ILE A 17 -5.51 8.32 14.18
N LEU A 18 -4.69 9.36 14.01
CA LEU A 18 -3.31 9.24 13.55
C LEU A 18 -2.41 8.49 14.54
N GLN A 19 -2.60 8.67 15.84
CA GLN A 19 -1.85 7.94 16.86
C GLN A 19 -2.16 6.45 16.87
N GLU A 20 -3.44 6.08 16.80
CA GLU A 20 -3.84 4.67 16.75
C GLU A 20 -3.45 4.00 15.41
N PHE A 21 -3.54 4.74 14.31
CA PHE A 21 -3.04 4.30 13.02
C PHE A 21 -1.52 4.00 13.08
N GLY A 22 -0.72 4.94 13.60
CA GLY A 22 0.72 4.76 13.77
C GLY A 22 1.07 3.58 14.70
N ARG A 23 0.31 3.41 15.78
CA ARG A 23 0.47 2.28 16.70
C ARG A 23 0.18 0.94 16.01
N THR A 24 -0.88 0.86 15.22
CA THR A 24 -1.21 -0.36 14.47
C THR A 24 -0.14 -0.68 13.42
N LEU A 25 0.36 0.33 12.70
CA LEU A 25 1.49 0.15 11.78
C LEU A 25 2.75 -0.34 12.49
N TRP A 26 3.02 0.15 13.70
CA TRP A 26 4.15 -0.33 14.50
C TRP A 26 4.06 -1.82 14.82
N TYR A 27 2.88 -2.34 15.13
CA TYR A 27 2.68 -3.78 15.33
C TYR A 27 2.84 -4.58 14.03
N LEU A 28 2.44 -4.01 12.89
CA LEU A 28 2.55 -4.65 11.59
C LEU A 28 3.92 -4.44 10.91
N ARG A 29 4.83 -3.70 11.55
CA ARG A 29 6.13 -3.32 10.96
C ARG A 29 6.94 -4.49 10.40
N GLY A 30 6.92 -5.65 11.07
CA GLY A 30 7.65 -6.84 10.62
C GLY A 30 7.12 -7.38 9.30
N ILE A 31 5.80 -7.45 9.15
CA ILE A 31 5.15 -7.90 7.91
C ILE A 31 5.37 -6.87 6.81
N LEU A 32 5.19 -5.58 7.11
CA LEU A 32 5.40 -4.49 6.14
C LEU A 32 6.86 -4.42 5.68
N ALA A 33 7.81 -4.58 6.60
CA ALA A 33 9.24 -4.62 6.27
C ALA A 33 9.57 -5.84 5.38
N GLY A 34 9.02 -7.01 5.69
CA GLY A 34 9.19 -8.21 4.87
C GLY A 34 8.62 -8.03 3.45
N LEU A 35 7.43 -7.45 3.33
CA LEU A 35 6.82 -7.14 2.03
C LEU A 35 7.62 -6.07 1.26
N LEU A 36 8.17 -5.07 1.95
CA LEU A 36 9.03 -4.06 1.33
C LEU A 36 10.34 -4.67 0.82
N VAL A 37 10.98 -5.53 1.61
CA VAL A 37 12.18 -6.25 1.18
C VAL A 37 11.87 -7.11 -0.05
N LEU A 38 10.75 -7.83 -0.04
CA LEU A 38 10.32 -8.64 -1.18
C LEU A 38 10.04 -7.75 -2.41
N PHE A 39 9.41 -6.59 -2.25
CA PHE A 39 9.21 -5.61 -3.32
C PHE A 39 10.55 -5.17 -3.94
N VAL A 40 11.56 -4.87 -3.10
CA VAL A 40 12.90 -4.49 -3.58
C VAL A 40 13.55 -5.64 -4.35
N LEU A 41 13.46 -6.88 -3.84
CA LEU A 41 14.01 -8.06 -4.52
C LEU A 41 13.35 -8.31 -5.88
N LEU A 42 12.03 -8.18 -5.97
CA LEU A 42 11.31 -8.30 -7.24
C LEU A 42 11.66 -7.15 -8.20
N THR A 43 11.82 -5.92 -7.70
CA THR A 43 12.28 -4.79 -8.53
C THR A 43 13.67 -5.05 -9.13
N LEU A 44 14.59 -5.60 -8.36
CA LEU A 44 15.89 -6.02 -8.87
C LEU A 44 15.77 -7.16 -9.87
N GLY A 45 14.94 -8.16 -9.57
CA GLY A 45 14.62 -9.26 -10.50
C GLY A 45 14.05 -8.74 -11.83
N MET A 46 13.13 -7.80 -11.76
CA MET A 46 12.57 -7.12 -12.94
C MET A 46 13.66 -6.44 -13.77
N HIS A 47 14.53 -5.68 -13.11
CA HIS A 47 15.58 -4.94 -13.79
C HIS A 47 16.58 -5.83 -14.53
N TYR A 48 17.03 -6.91 -13.88
CA TYR A 48 18.07 -7.78 -14.45
C TYR A 48 17.53 -8.88 -15.36
N PHE A 49 16.35 -9.41 -15.10
CA PHE A 49 15.80 -10.58 -15.80
C PHE A 49 14.45 -10.30 -16.50
N GLY A 50 13.76 -9.23 -16.14
CA GLY A 50 12.45 -8.90 -16.68
C GLY A 50 12.47 -8.28 -18.06
N GLY A 51 13.61 -7.71 -18.47
CA GLY A 51 13.76 -7.00 -19.74
C GLY A 51 12.74 -5.86 -19.91
N PRO A 52 12.62 -4.93 -18.93
CA PRO A 52 11.65 -3.85 -19.03
C PRO A 52 12.05 -2.88 -20.14
N VAL A 53 11.09 -2.50 -20.98
CA VAL A 53 11.28 -1.56 -22.09
C VAL A 53 10.20 -0.49 -22.08
N GLU A 54 10.55 0.70 -22.57
CA GLU A 54 9.56 1.73 -22.88
C GLU A 54 8.67 1.27 -24.04
N THR A 55 7.36 1.47 -23.91
CA THR A 55 6.39 1.00 -24.90
C THR A 55 6.53 1.72 -26.24
N VAL A 56 6.86 3.01 -26.21
CA VAL A 56 6.93 3.85 -27.42
C VAL A 56 8.19 3.56 -28.25
N ASN A 57 9.35 3.59 -27.62
CA ASN A 57 10.64 3.51 -28.32
C ASN A 57 11.28 2.11 -28.27
N ARG A 58 10.71 1.19 -27.53
CA ARG A 58 11.28 -0.16 -27.28
C ARG A 58 12.70 -0.12 -26.71
N THR A 59 13.08 1.00 -26.06
CA THR A 59 14.39 1.15 -25.42
C THR A 59 14.40 0.45 -24.06
N PRO A 60 15.53 -0.20 -23.66
CA PRO A 60 15.66 -0.77 -22.33
C PRO A 60 15.48 0.30 -21.25
N SER A 61 14.68 0.00 -20.25
CA SER A 61 14.39 0.93 -19.16
C SER A 61 15.53 1.00 -18.16
N PRO A 62 16.05 2.20 -17.82
CA PRO A 62 17.01 2.35 -16.74
C PRO A 62 16.36 2.01 -15.39
N ILE A 63 17.19 1.81 -14.36
CA ILE A 63 16.73 1.39 -13.02
C ILE A 63 15.64 2.30 -12.45
N GLY A 64 15.72 3.61 -12.69
CA GLY A 64 14.69 4.56 -12.24
C GLY A 64 13.33 4.32 -12.87
N GLN A 65 13.27 4.05 -14.17
CA GLN A 65 12.02 3.70 -14.86
C GLN A 65 11.52 2.31 -14.47
N THR A 66 12.43 1.35 -14.23
CA THR A 66 12.07 0.03 -13.71
C THR A 66 11.44 0.15 -12.32
N LEU A 67 12.02 0.92 -11.43
CA LEU A 67 11.46 1.19 -10.10
C LEU A 67 10.08 1.86 -10.18
N TYR A 68 9.95 2.85 -11.04
CA TYR A 68 8.67 3.51 -11.32
C TYR A 68 7.63 2.49 -11.80
N PHE A 69 7.94 1.65 -12.78
CA PHE A 69 7.06 0.59 -13.28
C PHE A 69 6.64 -0.36 -12.16
N CYS A 70 7.58 -0.83 -11.34
CA CYS A 70 7.28 -1.72 -10.21
C CYS A 70 6.37 -1.05 -9.18
N ALA A 71 6.60 0.23 -8.87
CA ALA A 71 5.79 1.00 -7.94
C ALA A 71 4.35 1.19 -8.45
N ILE A 72 4.16 1.62 -9.71
CA ILE A 72 2.81 1.80 -10.28
C ILE A 72 2.07 0.47 -10.48
N THR A 73 2.81 -0.63 -10.69
CA THR A 73 2.24 -1.98 -10.77
C THR A 73 1.76 -2.43 -9.38
N ALA A 74 2.57 -2.26 -8.34
CA ALA A 74 2.20 -2.55 -6.96
C ALA A 74 1.01 -1.68 -6.48
N LEU A 75 0.94 -0.42 -6.91
CA LEU A 75 -0.19 0.48 -6.63
C LEU A 75 -1.41 0.23 -7.52
N THR A 76 -1.36 -0.78 -8.38
CA THR A 76 -2.45 -1.15 -9.31
C THR A 76 -2.83 -0.06 -10.33
N ILE A 77 -1.95 0.92 -10.57
CA ILE A 77 -2.17 2.02 -11.52
C ILE A 77 -1.97 1.54 -12.96
N GLY A 78 -0.79 0.95 -13.25
CA GLY A 78 -0.50 0.29 -14.52
C GLY A 78 -0.66 1.16 -15.77
N TYR A 79 0.05 2.26 -15.91
CA TYR A 79 -0.05 3.13 -17.10
C TYR A 79 0.33 2.43 -18.41
N GLY A 80 1.16 1.37 -18.39
CA GLY A 80 1.55 0.64 -19.58
C GLY A 80 2.60 1.34 -20.44
N ASP A 81 3.27 2.35 -19.93
CA ASP A 81 4.37 3.09 -20.56
C ASP A 81 5.69 2.31 -20.50
N VAL A 82 5.86 1.46 -19.51
CA VAL A 82 6.94 0.49 -19.37
C VAL A 82 6.33 -0.90 -19.24
N VAL A 83 6.90 -1.88 -19.94
CA VAL A 83 6.39 -3.26 -19.92
C VAL A 83 7.53 -4.28 -19.91
N PRO A 84 7.36 -5.41 -19.20
CA PRO A 84 8.33 -6.50 -19.23
C PRO A 84 8.20 -7.28 -20.55
N THR A 85 9.34 -7.62 -21.14
CA THR A 85 9.37 -8.37 -22.40
C THR A 85 9.58 -9.86 -22.20
N THR A 86 10.14 -10.29 -21.07
CA THR A 86 10.42 -11.69 -20.78
C THR A 86 9.25 -12.36 -20.03
N THR A 87 9.16 -13.69 -20.14
CA THR A 87 8.20 -14.48 -19.34
C THR A 87 8.43 -14.31 -17.84
N PHE A 88 9.71 -14.28 -17.42
CA PHE A 88 10.07 -14.01 -16.03
C PHE A 88 9.53 -12.65 -15.57
N GLY A 89 9.75 -11.59 -16.35
CA GLY A 89 9.26 -10.26 -16.01
C GLY A 89 7.73 -10.18 -15.91
N ARG A 90 7.00 -10.93 -16.72
CA ARG A 90 5.52 -10.98 -16.64
C ARG A 90 5.05 -11.67 -15.35
N ILE A 91 5.71 -12.77 -14.95
CA ILE A 91 5.42 -13.44 -13.68
C ILE A 91 5.77 -12.52 -12.51
N ASP A 92 6.93 -11.87 -12.57
CA ASP A 92 7.38 -10.92 -11.57
C ASP A 92 6.40 -9.74 -11.39
N ALA A 93 5.87 -9.21 -12.50
CA ALA A 93 4.85 -8.16 -12.47
C ALA A 93 3.55 -8.60 -11.76
N ILE A 94 3.13 -9.86 -11.94
CA ILE A 94 1.98 -10.42 -11.21
C ILE A 94 2.27 -10.48 -9.71
N LEU A 95 3.46 -10.94 -9.33
CA LEU A 95 3.87 -10.99 -7.91
C LEU A 95 3.95 -9.60 -7.29
N LEU A 96 4.49 -8.61 -8.01
CA LEU A 96 4.49 -7.21 -7.60
C LEU A 96 3.08 -6.68 -7.35
N GLY A 97 2.13 -6.98 -8.23
CA GLY A 97 0.73 -6.61 -8.05
C GLY A 97 0.11 -7.24 -6.81
N LEU A 98 0.35 -8.53 -6.56
CA LEU A 98 -0.13 -9.23 -5.36
C LEU A 98 0.45 -8.64 -4.07
N ILE A 99 1.74 -8.35 -4.05
CA ILE A 99 2.40 -7.71 -2.89
C ILE A 99 1.83 -6.32 -2.66
N GLY A 100 1.63 -5.55 -3.71
CA GLY A 100 1.01 -4.24 -3.64
C GLY A 100 -0.40 -4.29 -3.02
N LEU A 101 -1.23 -5.24 -3.44
CA LEU A 101 -2.55 -5.46 -2.84
C LEU A 101 -2.47 -5.81 -1.36
N LEU A 102 -1.50 -6.64 -0.94
CA LEU A 102 -1.31 -6.98 0.46
C LEU A 102 -0.89 -5.75 1.28
N ILE A 103 0.07 -4.96 0.80
CA ILE A 103 0.52 -3.73 1.46
C ILE A 103 -0.65 -2.74 1.60
N THR A 104 -1.38 -2.49 0.51
CA THR A 104 -2.53 -1.59 0.51
C THR A 104 -3.62 -2.07 1.46
N GLY A 105 -3.92 -3.37 1.45
CA GLY A 105 -4.89 -3.98 2.36
C GLY A 105 -4.50 -3.84 3.84
N LEU A 106 -3.23 -4.05 4.18
CA LEU A 106 -2.72 -3.88 5.55
C LEU A 106 -2.79 -2.42 6.01
N ILE A 107 -2.42 -1.47 5.15
CA ILE A 107 -2.49 -0.03 5.47
C ILE A 107 -3.95 0.38 5.65
N THR A 108 -4.85 -0.06 4.78
CA THR A 108 -6.29 0.22 4.88
C THR A 108 -6.87 -0.36 6.17
N ALA A 109 -6.54 -1.62 6.50
CA ALA A 109 -6.99 -2.25 7.74
C ALA A 109 -6.47 -1.51 8.98
N ALA A 110 -5.23 -1.01 8.96
CA ALA A 110 -4.68 -0.19 10.04
C ALA A 110 -5.43 1.15 10.18
N ALA A 111 -5.77 1.79 9.06
CA ALA A 111 -6.54 3.04 9.07
C ALA A 111 -7.95 2.84 9.64
N VAL A 112 -8.65 1.78 9.23
CA VAL A 112 -9.98 1.44 9.76
C VAL A 112 -9.93 1.17 11.26
N ARG A 113 -8.93 0.42 11.74
CA ARG A 113 -8.75 0.19 13.19
C ARG A 113 -8.48 1.49 13.94
N GLY A 114 -7.69 2.40 13.38
CA GLY A 114 -7.43 3.71 13.98
C GLY A 114 -8.71 4.50 14.21
N VAL A 115 -9.59 4.54 13.20
CA VAL A 115 -10.89 5.22 13.31
C VAL A 115 -11.79 4.54 14.34
N GLN A 116 -11.91 3.21 14.32
CA GLN A 116 -12.76 2.45 15.24
C GLN A 116 -12.31 2.62 16.70
N GLU A 117 -11.01 2.58 16.98
CA GLU A 117 -10.49 2.73 18.33
C GLU A 117 -10.67 4.16 18.85
N ALA A 118 -10.45 5.18 18.02
CA ALA A 118 -10.72 6.56 18.37
C ALA A 118 -12.22 6.79 18.68
N ALA A 119 -13.12 6.17 17.90
CA ALA A 119 -14.56 6.24 18.17
C ALA A 119 -14.94 5.57 19.48
N ARG A 120 -14.36 4.41 19.80
CA ARG A 120 -14.63 3.72 21.08
C ARG A 120 -14.21 4.55 22.29
N ARG A 121 -13.05 5.20 22.24
CA ARG A 121 -12.55 6.04 23.33
C ARG A 121 -13.43 7.26 23.54
N SER A 122 -13.86 7.91 22.48
CA SER A 122 -14.73 9.08 22.58
C SER A 122 -16.09 8.77 23.24
N VAL A 123 -16.61 7.54 23.04
CA VAL A 123 -17.84 7.09 23.71
C VAL A 123 -17.60 6.73 25.18
N ALA A 124 -16.41 6.25 25.55
CA ALA A 124 -16.08 5.88 26.92
C ALA A 124 -15.80 7.09 27.82
N GLU A 125 -15.40 8.24 27.25
CA GLU A 125 -15.10 9.48 27.97
C GLU A 125 -16.32 10.43 28.11
N GLY A 126 -17.43 10.14 27.45
CA GLY A 126 -18.69 10.92 27.51
C GLY A 126 -19.72 10.28 28.37
#